data_9b5f6dd448f205a129007343df2a52a1
#
_entry.id   9b5f6dd448f205a129007343df2a52a1
#
_cell.length_a   1.000
_cell.length_b   1.000
_cell.length_c   1.000
_cell.angle_alpha   90.00
_cell.angle_beta   90.00
_cell.angle_gamma   90.00
#
_symmetry.space_group_name_H-M   'P 1'
#
loop_
_entity.id
_entity.type
_entity.pdbx_description
1 polymer ?
#
loop_
_entity_poly.entity_id
_entity_poly.type
_entity_poly.pdbx_seq_one_letter_code
_entity_poly.pdbx_strand_id
1 'polypeptide(L)' 'MNVERVKYVIWAVDMDRAVAFYRDVFGGEVLKQNEIISEVAVCGAVIGIHGGGEGKRTWTGLSFQVPDVIDGGTWRSRR' A
#
# COMPACT_ATOMS: atom_id res chain seq x y z
N MET A 1 25.52 -5.33 -7.98
CA MET A 1 24.07 -5.38 -8.20
C MET A 1 23.49 -4.00 -7.99
N ASN A 2 22.67 -3.54 -8.92
CA ASN A 2 22.03 -2.24 -8.83
C ASN A 2 20.55 -2.41 -8.47
N VAL A 3 20.15 -1.84 -7.36
CA VAL A 3 18.74 -1.83 -6.94
C VAL A 3 18.09 -0.58 -7.53
N GLU A 4 17.06 -0.74 -8.34
CA GLU A 4 16.38 0.39 -8.95
C GLU A 4 15.38 1.04 -8.00
N ARG A 5 14.67 0.23 -7.23
CA ARG A 5 13.74 0.72 -6.21
C ARG A 5 13.31 -0.42 -5.29
N VAL A 6 12.76 -0.03 -4.16
CA VAL A 6 12.22 -0.96 -3.18
C VAL A 6 10.71 -0.78 -3.14
N LYS A 7 9.98 -1.88 -3.11
CA LYS A 7 8.52 -1.86 -3.02
C LYS A 7 8.04 -2.67 -1.83
N TYR A 8 6.96 -2.22 -1.21
CA TYR A 8 6.18 -3.05 -0.32
C TYR A 8 5.07 -3.70 -1.13
N VAL A 9 4.96 -5.01 -1.03
CA VAL A 9 3.97 -5.77 -1.80
C VAL A 9 2.86 -6.24 -0.86
N ILE A 10 1.63 -5.94 -1.24
CA ILE A 10 0.44 -6.42 -0.55
C ILE A 10 -0.50 -7.09 -1.56
N TRP A 11 -1.44 -7.86 -1.07
CA TRP A 11 -2.41 -8.56 -1.92
C TRP A 11 -3.80 -7.97 -1.69
N ALA A 12 -4.59 -7.88 -2.74
CA ALA A 12 -5.94 -7.34 -2.67
C ALA A 12 -6.92 -8.24 -3.40
N VAL A 13 -8.12 -8.37 -2.83
CA VAL A 13 -9.24 -9.03 -3.51
C VAL A 13 -9.84 -8.08 -4.53
N ASP A 14 -10.05 -6.83 -4.13
CA ASP A 14 -10.63 -5.79 -4.97
C ASP A 14 -9.56 -4.74 -5.26
N MET A 15 -9.00 -4.79 -6.46
CA MET A 15 -7.90 -3.93 -6.85
C MET A 15 -8.29 -2.44 -6.83
N ASP A 16 -9.44 -2.10 -7.40
CA ASP A 16 -9.85 -0.71 -7.48
C ASP A 16 -10.05 -0.10 -6.10
N ARG A 17 -10.62 -0.86 -5.19
CA ARG A 17 -10.81 -0.43 -3.81
C ARG A 17 -9.49 -0.23 -3.09
N ALA A 18 -8.54 -1.14 -3.30
CA ALA A 18 -7.23 -1.05 -2.67
C ALA A 18 -6.45 0.17 -3.18
N VAL A 19 -6.44 0.38 -4.49
CA VAL A 19 -5.78 1.53 -5.09
C VAL A 19 -6.39 2.83 -4.57
N ALA A 20 -7.72 2.90 -4.55
CA ALA A 20 -8.43 4.09 -4.07
C ALA A 20 -8.11 4.37 -2.60
N PHE A 21 -7.97 3.34 -1.79
CA PHE A 21 -7.63 3.52 -0.39
C PHE A 21 -6.28 4.22 -0.23
N TYR A 22 -5.23 3.74 -0.88
CA TYR A 22 -3.91 4.33 -0.74
C TYR A 22 -3.81 5.70 -1.41
N ARG A 23 -4.53 5.91 -2.50
CA ARG A 23 -4.58 7.20 -3.17
C ARG A 23 -5.32 8.24 -2.31
N ASP A 24 -6.51 7.89 -1.83
CA ASP A 24 -7.41 8.88 -1.22
C ASP A 24 -7.15 9.08 0.27
N VAL A 25 -6.81 8.03 0.99
CA VAL A 25 -6.56 8.13 2.43
C VAL A 25 -5.14 8.65 2.72
N PHE A 26 -4.15 8.18 1.97
CA PHE A 26 -2.77 8.56 2.21
C PHE A 26 -2.20 9.55 1.19
N GLY A 27 -3.02 10.03 0.26
CA GLY A 27 -2.55 10.98 -0.72
C GLY A 27 -1.55 10.41 -1.71
N GLY A 28 -1.62 9.11 -1.97
CA GLY A 28 -0.68 8.46 -2.86
C GLY A 28 -0.86 8.84 -4.32
N GLU A 29 0.20 8.70 -5.09
CA GLU A 29 0.19 8.87 -6.52
C GLU A 29 0.14 7.50 -7.20
N VAL A 30 -0.85 7.30 -8.05
CA VAL A 30 -0.99 6.04 -8.79
C VAL A 30 0.01 6.04 -9.93
N LEU A 31 0.98 5.15 -9.85
CA LEU A 31 2.01 5.00 -10.88
C LEU A 31 1.59 4.02 -11.96
N LYS A 32 0.81 3.02 -11.58
CA LYS A 32 0.36 1.97 -12.47
C LYS A 32 -0.91 1.36 -11.88
N GLN A 33 -1.87 1.05 -12.72
CA GLN A 33 -3.09 0.38 -12.27
C GLN A 33 -3.58 -0.61 -13.29
N ASN A 34 -3.70 -1.86 -12.89
CA ASN A 34 -4.38 -2.90 -13.64
C ASN A 34 -4.80 -4.00 -12.65
N GLU A 35 -5.49 -5.02 -13.15
CA GLU A 35 -6.07 -6.06 -12.29
C GLU A 35 -5.05 -7.01 -11.69
N ILE A 36 -3.86 -7.04 -12.25
CA ILE A 36 -2.82 -7.98 -11.81
C ILE A 36 -1.88 -7.32 -10.81
N ILE A 37 -1.34 -6.16 -11.18
CA ILE A 37 -0.42 -5.41 -10.35
C ILE A 37 -0.70 -3.93 -10.48
N SER A 38 -0.84 -3.26 -9.35
CA SER A 38 -0.89 -1.80 -9.31
C SER A 38 0.22 -1.27 -8.42
N GLU A 39 0.60 -0.02 -8.63
CA GLU A 39 1.64 0.63 -7.85
C GLU A 39 1.18 2.02 -7.43
N VAL A 40 1.33 2.32 -6.17
CA VAL A 40 0.99 3.64 -5.62
C VAL A 40 2.19 4.14 -4.83
N ALA A 41 2.64 5.34 -5.16
CA ALA A 41 3.73 5.98 -4.43
C ALA A 41 3.16 6.78 -3.27
N VAL A 42 3.67 6.53 -2.06
CA VAL A 42 3.29 7.26 -0.87
C VAL A 42 4.55 7.71 -0.17
N CYS A 43 4.76 9.01 -0.12
CA CYS A 43 5.88 9.62 0.61
C CYS A 43 7.23 8.96 0.27
N GLY A 44 7.50 8.75 -0.99
CA GLY A 44 8.77 8.17 -1.45
C GLY A 44 8.84 6.65 -1.42
N ALA A 45 7.87 5.98 -0.84
CA ALA A 45 7.78 4.53 -0.89
C ALA A 45 6.84 4.09 -2.01
N VAL A 46 7.06 2.91 -2.55
CA VAL A 46 6.17 2.34 -3.55
C VAL A 46 5.46 1.13 -2.95
N ILE A 47 4.14 1.17 -2.99
CA ILE A 47 3.31 0.06 -2.55
C ILE A 47 2.84 -0.68 -3.80
N GLY A 48 3.29 -1.92 -3.94
CA GLY A 48 2.85 -2.81 -5.00
C GLY A 48 1.64 -3.60 -4.53
N ILE A 49 0.53 -3.48 -5.26
CA ILE A 49 -0.71 -4.17 -4.91
C ILE A 49 -0.93 -5.27 -5.94
N HIS A 50 -0.90 -6.51 -5.49
CA HIS A 50 -1.13 -7.65 -6.36
C HIS A 50 -2.57 -8.12 -6.25
N GLY A 51 -3.18 -8.43 -7.37
CA GLY A 51 -4.51 -9.04 -7.42
C GLY A 51 -4.45 -10.49 -6.95
N GLY A 52 -5.61 -11.09 -6.70
CA GLY A 52 -5.69 -12.48 -6.29
C GLY A 52 -5.58 -12.71 -4.79
N GLY A 53 -5.78 -11.68 -4.00
CA GLY A 53 -5.82 -11.81 -2.55
C GLY A 53 -7.01 -12.66 -2.10
N GLU A 54 -6.87 -13.29 -0.94
CA GLU A 54 -7.89 -14.19 -0.41
C GLU A 54 -8.86 -13.51 0.56
N GLY A 55 -8.68 -12.21 0.81
CA GLY A 55 -9.51 -11.48 1.76
C GLY A 55 -9.20 -11.77 3.21
N LYS A 56 -8.11 -12.45 3.48
CA LYS A 56 -7.69 -12.74 4.84
C LYS A 56 -6.85 -11.61 5.42
N ARG A 57 -6.97 -11.40 6.70
CA ARG A 57 -6.16 -10.44 7.42
C ARG A 57 -4.77 -11.02 7.62
N THR A 58 -3.75 -10.32 7.13
CA THR A 58 -2.36 -10.72 7.32
C THR A 58 -1.53 -9.51 7.73
N TRP A 59 -0.44 -9.78 8.43
CA TRP A 59 0.52 -8.74 8.75
C TRP A 59 1.42 -8.50 7.54
N THR A 60 1.49 -7.26 7.09
CA THR A 60 2.29 -6.89 5.91
C THR A 60 3.66 -6.33 6.29
N GLY A 61 3.84 -5.91 7.53
CA GLY A 61 5.02 -5.15 7.92
C GLY A 61 4.96 -3.70 7.48
N LEU A 62 3.95 -3.31 6.72
CA LEU A 62 3.79 -1.95 6.25
C LEU A 62 3.19 -1.09 7.36
N SER A 63 3.84 0.04 7.63
CA SER A 63 3.32 0.99 8.62
C SER A 63 3.47 2.40 8.10
N PHE A 64 2.57 3.28 8.52
CA PHE A 64 2.58 4.68 8.16
C PHE A 64 2.76 5.51 9.42
N GLN A 65 3.79 6.32 9.43
CA GLN A 65 3.99 7.27 10.53
C GLN A 65 3.29 8.56 10.16
N VAL A 66 2.38 8.99 11.01
CA VAL A 66 1.62 10.23 10.80
C VAL A 66 1.82 11.17 11.99
N PRO A 67 1.74 12.48 11.77
CA PRO A 67 1.83 13.44 12.86
C PRO A 67 0.51 13.49 13.63
N ASP A 68 0.56 13.98 14.85
CA ASP A 68 -0.62 14.33 15.64
C ASP A 68 -1.69 13.25 15.74
N VAL A 69 -1.28 12.04 16.00
CA VAL A 69 -2.24 10.99 16.30
C VAL A 69 -2.34 10.81 17.81
N ILE A 70 -3.53 10.41 18.23
CA ILE A 70 -3.83 10.22 19.65
C ILE A 70 -2.94 9.13 20.25
N ASP A 71 -2.67 8.09 19.50
CA ASP A 71 -1.99 6.90 19.99
C ASP A 71 -0.49 6.81 19.66
N GLY A 72 0.14 7.91 19.36
CA GLY A 72 1.60 7.91 19.23
C GLY A 72 2.16 7.76 17.83
N GLY A 73 1.35 7.90 16.81
CA GLY A 73 1.91 8.26 15.52
C GLY A 73 2.12 7.17 14.51
N THR A 74 1.63 5.95 14.73
CA THR A 74 1.82 4.90 13.73
C THR A 74 0.54 4.14 13.46
N TRP A 75 0.22 4.02 12.18
CA TRP A 75 -0.86 3.18 11.70
C TRP A 75 -0.26 2.01 10.92
N ARG A 76 -0.78 0.80 11.14
CA ARG A 76 -0.26 -0.41 10.49
C ARG A 76 -1.32 -1.05 9.62
N SER A 77 -0.91 -1.37 8.39
CA SER A 77 -1.78 -2.05 7.45
C SER A 77 -1.83 -3.55 7.71
N ARG A 78 -3.01 -4.12 7.59
CA ARG A 78 -3.23 -5.56 7.68
C ARG A 78 -3.98 -6.04 6.46
N ARG A 79 -3.59 -7.18 5.94
CA ARG A 79 -4.26 -7.81 4.79
C ARG A 79 -4.24 -9.32 4.90
#